data_8e9791d7d1d7e8d4dea384034878f87c
#
_entry.id   8e9791d7d1d7e8d4dea384034878f87c
#
_cell.length_a   1.000
_cell.length_b   1.000
_cell.length_c   1.000
_cell.angle_alpha   90.00
_cell.angle_beta   90.00
_cell.angle_gamma   90.00
#
_symmetry.space_group_name_H-M   'P 1'
#
loop_
_entity.id
_entity.type
_entity.pdbx_description
1 polymer ?
#
loop_
_entity_poly.entity_id
_entity_poly.type
_entity_poly.pdbx_seq_one_letter_code
_entity_poly.pdbx_strand_id
1 'polypeptide(L)'
;YRGLTNGRTSYFHKSISGYNAARPQRMQDLFDFYLFSRNYKVLDMLNVKYIIDINQSNELELKTNENILGSAWFVEELVSVESSDEEIMQLNNIDFKKTAISQNINNKSYKKDPQNSIILKEKRINKLIYEVEAASDQFVVFSEAYYNKGWNVMIVNSGDKSIDSKPLSHQRVNYLLRGMEVPAGKYELHFWFDPPVLITGSIISIFSIVILLLSIGFYFKKSFNV
;
A
#
# COMPACT_ATOMS: atom_id res chain seq x y z
N TYR A 1 1.50 20.58 14.50
CA TYR A 1 2.35 19.91 13.48
C TYR A 1 3.38 18.94 14.06
N ARG A 2 3.76 19.09 15.33
CA ARG A 2 4.66 18.10 15.98
C ARG A 2 4.04 16.69 16.08
N GLY A 3 2.71 16.57 16.03
CA GLY A 3 1.99 15.28 16.12
C GLY A 3 2.20 14.35 14.92
N LEU A 4 2.32 14.87 13.70
CA LEU A 4 2.46 14.05 12.48
C LEU A 4 3.86 13.48 12.28
N THR A 5 4.87 14.05 12.92
CA THR A 5 6.27 13.59 12.87
C THR A 5 6.71 12.84 14.13
N ASN A 6 5.88 12.85 15.20
CA ASN A 6 6.19 12.18 16.44
C ASN A 6 5.88 10.68 16.35
N GLY A 7 6.87 9.83 16.61
CA GLY A 7 6.75 8.38 16.62
C GLY A 7 5.97 7.78 17.79
N ARG A 8 5.57 8.58 18.79
CA ARG A 8 4.91 8.06 19.99
C ARG A 8 3.57 7.38 19.71
N THR A 9 2.76 7.97 18.82
CA THR A 9 1.46 7.39 18.45
C THR A 9 1.64 6.08 17.69
N SER A 10 2.59 6.02 16.76
CA SER A 10 2.86 4.82 15.95
C SER A 10 3.46 3.67 16.76
N TYR A 11 4.02 3.94 17.94
CA TYR A 11 4.50 2.89 18.83
C TYR A 11 3.35 2.09 19.48
N PHE A 12 2.25 2.76 19.85
CA PHE A 12 1.12 2.14 20.53
C PHE A 12 -0.03 1.73 19.60
N HIS A 13 -0.19 2.42 18.47
CA HIS A 13 -1.33 2.30 17.56
C HIS A 13 -0.87 2.28 16.11
N LYS A 14 -1.67 1.65 15.23
CA LYS A 14 -1.52 1.82 13.79
C LYS A 14 -1.76 3.28 13.45
N SER A 15 -0.78 3.95 12.86
CA SER A 15 -0.82 5.38 12.59
C SER A 15 -0.17 5.69 11.23
N ILE A 16 -0.71 6.67 10.52
CA ILE A 16 -0.04 7.25 9.34
C ILE A 16 1.06 8.22 9.74
N SER A 17 1.04 8.71 10.99
CA SER A 17 2.07 9.58 11.54
C SER A 17 3.28 8.78 12.03
N GLY A 18 4.39 9.46 12.30
CA GLY A 18 5.60 8.89 12.83
C GLY A 18 6.83 9.33 12.05
N TYR A 19 8.00 9.15 12.69
CA TYR A 19 9.27 9.40 12.02
C TYR A 19 9.71 8.15 11.26
N ASN A 20 9.95 8.30 9.96
CA ASN A 20 10.57 7.29 9.12
C ASN A 20 11.50 7.99 8.12
N ALA A 21 12.80 7.74 8.22
CA ALA A 21 13.81 8.32 7.32
C ALA A 21 13.63 7.89 5.85
N ALA A 22 12.98 6.74 5.62
CA ALA A 22 12.67 6.20 4.30
C ALA A 22 11.19 6.39 3.90
N ARG A 23 10.53 7.45 4.39
CA ARG A 23 9.15 7.76 4.00
C ARG A 23 9.07 7.97 2.49
N PRO A 24 8.13 7.29 1.77
CA PRO A 24 7.92 7.53 0.36
C PRO A 24 7.58 8.99 0.09
N GLN A 25 8.19 9.59 -0.94
CA GLN A 25 7.99 11.00 -1.28
C GLN A 25 6.50 11.32 -1.46
N ARG A 26 5.73 10.49 -2.17
CA ARG A 26 4.30 10.70 -2.38
C ARG A 26 3.46 10.72 -1.09
N MET A 27 3.91 10.01 -0.06
CA MET A 27 3.27 10.11 1.26
C MET A 27 3.60 11.45 1.91
N GLN A 28 4.84 11.93 1.78
CA GLN A 28 5.22 13.26 2.26
C GLN A 28 4.44 14.35 1.54
N ASP A 29 4.27 14.24 0.22
CA ASP A 29 3.49 15.20 -0.57
C ASP A 29 2.04 15.30 -0.08
N LEU A 30 1.40 14.18 0.28
CA LEU A 30 0.05 14.21 0.87
C LEU A 30 0.03 14.93 2.22
N PHE A 31 1.08 14.82 3.03
CA PHE A 31 1.20 15.60 4.26
C PHE A 31 1.32 17.09 3.97
N ASP A 32 2.19 17.46 3.02
CA ASP A 32 2.50 18.85 2.70
C ASP A 32 1.30 19.54 2.04
N PHE A 33 0.65 18.90 1.07
CA PHE A 33 -0.47 19.48 0.32
C PHE A 33 -1.79 19.49 1.08
N TYR A 34 -2.04 18.46 1.90
CA TYR A 34 -3.36 18.25 2.52
C TYR A 34 -3.34 18.35 4.04
N LEU A 35 -2.54 17.54 4.71
CA LEU A 35 -2.67 17.39 6.15
C LEU A 35 -2.13 18.60 6.92
N PHE A 36 -1.05 19.23 6.45
CA PHE A 36 -0.53 20.44 7.07
C PHE A 36 -1.45 21.66 6.88
N SER A 37 -2.22 21.68 5.81
CA SER A 37 -3.28 22.69 5.60
C SER A 37 -4.61 22.34 6.28
N ARG A 38 -4.67 21.26 7.07
CA ARG A 38 -5.87 20.74 7.74
C ARG A 38 -6.98 20.30 6.78
N ASN A 39 -6.65 19.99 5.55
CA ASN A 39 -7.56 19.33 4.63
C ASN A 39 -7.48 17.82 4.86
N TYR A 40 -8.46 17.28 5.57
CA TYR A 40 -8.46 15.89 6.00
C TYR A 40 -9.15 14.92 5.03
N LYS A 41 -9.58 15.39 3.87
CA LYS A 41 -10.28 14.56 2.87
C LYS A 41 -9.49 13.30 2.48
N VAL A 42 -8.18 13.43 2.33
CA VAL A 42 -7.31 12.29 1.97
C VAL A 42 -7.24 11.20 3.06
N LEU A 43 -7.64 11.52 4.30
CA LEU A 43 -7.70 10.54 5.39
C LEU A 43 -8.76 9.47 5.16
N ASP A 44 -9.80 9.76 4.36
CA ASP A 44 -10.85 8.81 4.00
C ASP A 44 -10.26 7.62 3.25
N MET A 45 -9.46 7.90 2.21
CA MET A 45 -8.80 6.87 1.40
C MET A 45 -7.63 6.20 2.11
N LEU A 46 -7.00 6.88 3.09
CA LEU A 46 -5.94 6.33 3.93
C LEU A 46 -6.48 5.49 5.09
N ASN A 47 -7.80 5.31 5.18
CA ASN A 47 -8.48 4.53 6.21
C ASN A 47 -8.16 5.00 7.64
N VAL A 48 -8.03 6.31 7.83
CA VAL A 48 -7.75 6.91 9.13
C VAL A 48 -9.07 7.17 9.87
N LYS A 49 -9.36 6.34 10.85
CA LYS A 49 -10.61 6.39 11.63
C LYS A 49 -10.60 7.45 12.72
N TYR A 50 -9.48 7.63 13.39
CA TYR A 50 -9.38 8.54 14.52
C TYR A 50 -8.35 9.63 14.27
N ILE A 51 -8.73 10.86 14.58
CA ILE A 51 -7.87 12.04 14.47
C ILE A 51 -7.76 12.65 15.87
N ILE A 52 -6.55 12.76 16.40
CA ILE A 52 -6.28 13.45 17.65
C ILE A 52 -5.85 14.87 17.30
N ASP A 53 -6.65 15.84 17.69
CA ASP A 53 -6.41 17.25 17.44
C ASP A 53 -6.36 18.02 18.76
N ILE A 54 -6.02 19.30 18.71
CA ILE A 54 -6.02 20.19 19.86
C ILE A 54 -7.19 21.17 19.68
N ASN A 55 -8.10 21.18 20.64
CA ASN A 55 -9.25 22.09 20.65
C ASN A 55 -8.84 23.55 20.98
N GLN A 56 -9.81 24.46 20.96
CA GLN A 56 -9.58 25.88 21.24
C GLN A 56 -9.10 26.14 22.68
N SER A 57 -9.36 25.21 23.59
CA SER A 57 -8.92 25.25 25.00
C SER A 57 -7.53 24.64 25.21
N ASN A 58 -6.82 24.31 24.12
CA ASN A 58 -5.51 23.65 24.14
C ASN A 58 -5.51 22.23 24.77
N GLU A 59 -6.66 21.54 24.73
CA GLU A 59 -6.84 20.18 25.19
C GLU A 59 -6.89 19.21 24.01
N LEU A 60 -6.48 17.95 24.24
CA LEU A 60 -6.56 16.91 23.23
C LEU A 60 -8.01 16.51 22.98
N GLU A 61 -8.44 16.55 21.74
CA GLU A 61 -9.75 16.14 21.26
C GLU A 61 -9.62 14.96 20.31
N LEU A 62 -10.42 13.93 20.52
CA LEU A 62 -10.52 12.77 19.62
C LEU A 62 -11.70 12.97 18.67
N LYS A 63 -11.41 13.08 17.37
CA LYS A 63 -12.42 13.15 16.31
C LYS A 63 -12.51 11.82 15.59
N THR A 64 -13.72 11.35 15.35
CA THR A 64 -13.98 10.15 14.53
C THR A 64 -14.23 10.56 13.09
N ASN A 65 -13.55 9.91 12.15
CA ASN A 65 -13.81 10.06 10.73
C ASN A 65 -14.82 8.99 10.29
N GLU A 66 -16.04 9.42 9.97
CA GLU A 66 -17.14 8.54 9.52
C GLU A 66 -17.08 8.22 8.01
N ASN A 67 -16.16 8.86 7.25
CA ASN A 67 -16.06 8.72 5.81
C ASN A 67 -14.98 7.70 5.37
N ILE A 68 -14.43 6.94 6.31
CA ILE A 68 -13.40 5.93 5.98
C ILE A 68 -13.92 4.93 4.95
N LEU A 69 -13.05 4.52 4.02
CA LEU A 69 -13.38 3.59 2.95
C LEU A 69 -13.01 2.13 3.27
N GLY A 70 -12.41 1.90 4.43
CA GLY A 70 -11.95 0.58 4.83
C GLY A 70 -10.59 0.22 4.23
N SER A 71 -10.24 -1.06 4.31
CA SER A 71 -8.95 -1.57 3.82
C SER A 71 -8.91 -1.74 2.30
N ALA A 72 -10.07 -1.88 1.67
CA ALA A 72 -10.25 -1.95 0.22
C ALA A 72 -11.71 -1.63 -0.14
N TRP A 73 -11.93 -1.09 -1.34
CA TRP A 73 -13.27 -0.79 -1.86
C TRP A 73 -13.29 -0.82 -3.39
N PHE A 74 -14.47 -1.06 -3.96
CA PHE A 74 -14.72 -0.96 -5.39
C PHE A 74 -15.00 0.48 -5.80
N VAL A 75 -14.57 0.86 -7.00
CA VAL A 75 -14.91 2.15 -7.62
C VAL A 75 -15.72 1.95 -8.90
N GLU A 76 -16.52 2.95 -9.25
CA GLU A 76 -17.37 2.97 -10.43
C GLU A 76 -16.62 3.52 -11.65
N GLU A 77 -15.60 4.35 -11.42
CA GLU A 77 -14.86 5.04 -12.47
C GLU A 77 -13.35 5.01 -12.22
N LEU A 78 -12.60 4.75 -13.26
CA LEU A 78 -11.16 4.90 -13.33
C LEU A 78 -10.85 6.00 -14.35
N VAL A 79 -10.26 7.10 -13.90
CA VAL A 79 -10.03 8.30 -14.71
C VAL A 79 -8.54 8.55 -14.88
N SER A 80 -8.14 8.79 -16.14
CA SER A 80 -6.77 9.15 -16.49
C SER A 80 -6.48 10.61 -16.18
N VAL A 81 -5.29 10.86 -15.66
CA VAL A 81 -4.71 12.19 -15.47
C VAL A 81 -3.36 12.27 -16.18
N GLU A 82 -2.97 13.47 -16.61
CA GLU A 82 -1.78 13.66 -17.46
C GLU A 82 -0.47 13.67 -16.66
N SER A 83 -0.52 14.15 -15.40
CA SER A 83 0.68 14.34 -14.58
C SER A 83 0.46 13.98 -13.11
N SER A 84 1.58 13.84 -12.37
CA SER A 84 1.54 13.64 -10.91
C SER A 84 0.99 14.87 -10.18
N ASP A 85 1.24 16.05 -10.72
CA ASP A 85 0.75 17.31 -10.15
C ASP A 85 -0.76 17.41 -10.31
N GLU A 86 -1.28 17.03 -11.48
CA GLU A 86 -2.72 16.92 -11.69
C GLU A 86 -3.33 15.86 -10.78
N GLU A 87 -2.70 14.67 -10.68
CA GLU A 87 -3.18 13.58 -9.84
C GLU A 87 -3.34 14.03 -8.38
N ILE A 88 -2.34 14.71 -7.80
CA ILE A 88 -2.44 15.17 -6.41
C ILE A 88 -3.48 16.29 -6.25
N MET A 89 -3.59 17.23 -7.19
CA MET A 89 -4.58 18.31 -7.13
C MET A 89 -6.02 17.79 -7.25
N GLN A 90 -6.24 16.81 -8.11
CA GLN A 90 -7.56 16.21 -8.35
C GLN A 90 -8.11 15.44 -7.15
N LEU A 91 -7.27 14.98 -6.21
CA LEU A 91 -7.73 14.29 -5.00
C LEU A 91 -8.73 15.12 -4.18
N ASN A 92 -8.66 16.45 -4.26
CA ASN A 92 -9.62 17.31 -3.58
C ASN A 92 -11.01 17.34 -4.24
N ASN A 93 -11.09 17.00 -5.52
CA ASN A 93 -12.29 17.19 -6.34
C ASN A 93 -13.06 15.89 -6.59
N ILE A 94 -12.44 14.72 -6.42
CA ILE A 94 -13.06 13.42 -6.66
C ILE A 94 -13.78 12.88 -5.43
N ASP A 95 -14.78 12.05 -5.66
CA ASP A 95 -15.38 11.19 -4.65
C ASP A 95 -14.64 9.84 -4.62
N PHE A 96 -13.80 9.62 -3.61
CA PHE A 96 -13.03 8.39 -3.48
C PHE A 96 -13.88 7.11 -3.40
N LYS A 97 -15.17 7.22 -3.04
CA LYS A 97 -16.10 6.07 -3.02
C LYS A 97 -16.45 5.60 -4.43
N LYS A 98 -16.33 6.49 -5.43
CA LYS A 98 -16.78 6.23 -6.79
C LYS A 98 -15.67 6.24 -7.81
N THR A 99 -14.67 7.09 -7.61
CA THR A 99 -13.67 7.41 -8.62
C THR A 99 -12.27 7.14 -8.10
N ALA A 100 -11.47 6.43 -8.90
CA ALA A 100 -10.03 6.37 -8.75
C ALA A 100 -9.37 7.09 -9.93
N ILE A 101 -8.25 7.76 -9.67
CA ILE A 101 -7.46 8.45 -10.69
C ILE A 101 -6.07 7.86 -10.78
N SER A 102 -5.49 7.84 -11.98
CA SER A 102 -4.12 7.38 -12.20
C SER A 102 -3.57 7.93 -13.51
N GLN A 103 -2.24 7.90 -13.63
CA GLN A 103 -1.54 8.19 -14.88
C GLN A 103 -1.43 6.94 -15.77
N ASN A 104 -1.28 7.16 -17.06
CA ASN A 104 -0.99 6.12 -18.06
C ASN A 104 -2.01 4.96 -18.07
N ILE A 105 -3.27 5.30 -17.90
CA ILE A 105 -4.41 4.39 -17.99
C ILE A 105 -5.43 4.92 -19.00
N ASN A 106 -6.33 4.05 -19.42
CA ASN A 106 -7.52 4.47 -20.16
C ASN A 106 -8.67 4.69 -19.17
N ASN A 107 -9.51 5.68 -19.44
CA ASN A 107 -10.76 5.88 -18.71
C ASN A 107 -11.63 4.61 -18.84
N LYS A 108 -12.16 4.15 -17.72
CA LYS A 108 -13.00 2.95 -17.69
C LYS A 108 -14.09 3.10 -16.62
N SER A 109 -15.30 2.64 -16.94
CA SER A 109 -16.41 2.61 -16.00
C SER A 109 -16.76 1.18 -15.63
N TYR A 110 -17.16 0.98 -14.38
CA TYR A 110 -17.54 -0.30 -13.80
C TYR A 110 -18.95 -0.21 -13.26
N LYS A 111 -19.72 -1.27 -13.49
CA LYS A 111 -21.11 -1.30 -13.00
C LYS A 111 -21.09 -1.57 -11.50
N LYS A 112 -21.71 -0.69 -10.74
CA LYS A 112 -21.92 -0.91 -9.32
C LYS A 112 -22.93 -2.03 -9.11
N ASP A 113 -22.59 -2.98 -8.23
CA ASP A 113 -23.49 -4.03 -7.79
C ASP A 113 -23.48 -4.07 -6.25
N PRO A 114 -24.66 -4.00 -5.60
CA PRO A 114 -24.76 -4.07 -4.14
C PRO A 114 -24.27 -5.39 -3.53
N GLN A 115 -24.17 -6.45 -4.33
CA GLN A 115 -23.66 -7.76 -3.88
C GLN A 115 -22.12 -7.81 -3.87
N ASN A 116 -21.46 -6.86 -4.53
CA ASN A 116 -20.00 -6.81 -4.53
C ASN A 116 -19.48 -6.55 -3.12
N SER A 117 -18.54 -7.35 -2.68
CA SER A 117 -17.89 -7.19 -1.39
C SER A 117 -16.40 -7.49 -1.48
N ILE A 118 -15.60 -6.76 -0.69
CA ILE A 118 -14.18 -7.04 -0.48
C ILE A 118 -13.84 -6.83 0.98
N ILE A 119 -13.29 -7.86 1.62
CA ILE A 119 -13.03 -7.88 3.06
C ILE A 119 -11.62 -8.36 3.32
N LEU A 120 -10.86 -7.58 4.10
CA LEU A 120 -9.54 -7.99 4.56
C LEU A 120 -9.68 -9.10 5.62
N LYS A 121 -9.20 -10.30 5.31
CA LYS A 121 -9.23 -11.48 6.19
C LYS A 121 -7.97 -11.59 7.04
N GLU A 122 -6.82 -11.35 6.43
CA GLU A 122 -5.52 -11.48 7.10
C GLU A 122 -4.61 -10.31 6.72
N LYS A 123 -3.94 -9.71 7.71
CA LYS A 123 -2.89 -8.71 7.51
C LYS A 123 -1.67 -9.07 8.34
N ARG A 124 -0.58 -9.40 7.65
CA ARG A 124 0.78 -9.53 8.19
C ARG A 124 1.71 -8.52 7.53
N ILE A 125 2.93 -8.42 8.02
CA ILE A 125 3.92 -7.46 7.50
C ILE A 125 4.15 -7.64 5.99
N ASN A 126 4.24 -8.88 5.52
CA ASN A 126 4.55 -9.24 4.15
C ASN A 126 3.44 -10.03 3.44
N LYS A 127 2.22 -10.07 4.00
CA LYS A 127 1.10 -10.82 3.44
C LYS A 127 -0.23 -10.15 3.74
N LEU A 128 -1.09 -10.04 2.71
CA LEU A 128 -2.47 -9.58 2.84
C LEU A 128 -3.37 -10.58 2.13
N ILE A 129 -4.49 -10.94 2.75
CA ILE A 129 -5.52 -11.78 2.14
C ILE A 129 -6.84 -11.03 2.19
N TYR A 130 -7.45 -10.87 1.03
CA TYR A 130 -8.80 -10.32 0.89
C TYR A 130 -9.75 -11.39 0.36
N GLU A 131 -10.93 -11.47 0.93
CA GLU A 131 -12.05 -12.20 0.34
C GLU A 131 -12.78 -11.26 -0.61
N VAL A 132 -12.97 -11.69 -1.84
CA VAL A 132 -13.61 -10.93 -2.91
C VAL A 132 -14.85 -11.66 -3.38
N GLU A 133 -15.95 -10.93 -3.52
CA GLU A 133 -17.16 -11.37 -4.21
C GLU A 133 -17.57 -10.26 -5.17
N ALA A 134 -17.56 -10.56 -6.48
CA ALA A 134 -17.84 -9.60 -7.55
C ALA A 134 -18.74 -10.22 -8.61
N ALA A 135 -19.88 -9.58 -8.89
CA ALA A 135 -20.85 -10.05 -9.88
C ALA A 135 -20.35 -9.85 -11.34
N SER A 136 -19.44 -8.92 -11.55
CA SER A 136 -18.78 -8.61 -12.83
C SER A 136 -17.36 -8.13 -12.57
N ASP A 137 -16.56 -7.99 -13.62
CA ASP A 137 -15.23 -7.40 -13.51
C ASP A 137 -15.31 -6.02 -12.88
N GLN A 138 -14.48 -5.76 -11.88
CA GLN A 138 -14.48 -4.55 -11.08
C GLN A 138 -13.08 -3.95 -10.94
N PHE A 139 -12.99 -2.69 -10.51
CA PHE A 139 -11.74 -2.10 -10.08
C PHE A 139 -11.75 -1.88 -8.57
N VAL A 140 -10.71 -2.37 -7.91
CA VAL A 140 -10.53 -2.26 -6.45
C VAL A 140 -9.41 -1.29 -6.15
N VAL A 141 -9.65 -0.42 -5.16
CA VAL A 141 -8.62 0.40 -4.51
C VAL A 141 -8.35 -0.15 -3.12
N PHE A 142 -7.08 -0.25 -2.74
CA PHE A 142 -6.62 -0.72 -1.42
C PHE A 142 -5.99 0.43 -0.66
N SER A 143 -6.33 0.59 0.62
CA SER A 143 -5.68 1.55 1.54
C SER A 143 -4.24 1.14 1.90
N GLU A 144 -3.49 0.71 0.91
CA GLU A 144 -2.08 0.32 1.04
C GLU A 144 -1.25 1.13 0.04
N ALA A 145 -0.11 1.66 0.49
CA ALA A 145 0.78 2.39 -0.41
C ALA A 145 1.27 1.48 -1.54
N TYR A 146 1.20 2.00 -2.76
CA TYR A 146 1.75 1.31 -3.91
C TYR A 146 3.27 1.26 -3.86
N TYR A 147 3.81 0.08 -4.04
CA TYR A 147 5.23 -0.15 -4.24
C TYR A 147 5.41 -1.20 -5.33
N ASN A 148 6.14 -0.84 -6.40
CA ASN A 148 6.23 -1.66 -7.61
C ASN A 148 7.28 -2.78 -7.56
N LYS A 149 8.04 -2.90 -6.47
CA LYS A 149 9.14 -3.87 -6.36
C LYS A 149 8.88 -4.85 -5.22
N GLY A 150 8.47 -6.07 -5.58
CA GLY A 150 8.37 -7.18 -4.64
C GLY A 150 6.96 -7.52 -4.17
N TRP A 151 5.96 -6.69 -4.33
CA TRP A 151 4.58 -7.10 -4.10
C TRP A 151 4.05 -7.89 -5.28
N ASN A 152 3.61 -9.10 -5.01
CA ASN A 152 2.96 -10.01 -5.95
C ASN A 152 1.51 -10.22 -5.53
N VAL A 153 0.66 -10.62 -6.47
CA VAL A 153 -0.75 -10.89 -6.21
C VAL A 153 -1.25 -12.06 -7.05
N MET A 154 -2.08 -12.92 -6.44
CA MET A 154 -2.75 -14.04 -7.12
C MET A 154 -4.16 -14.22 -6.59
N ILE A 155 -5.00 -14.84 -7.40
CA ILE A 155 -6.30 -15.37 -7.00
C ILE A 155 -6.13 -16.79 -6.49
N VAL A 156 -6.78 -17.09 -5.37
CA VAL A 156 -6.90 -18.43 -4.79
C VAL A 156 -8.38 -18.76 -4.65
N ASN A 157 -8.84 -19.75 -5.37
CA ASN A 157 -10.24 -20.18 -5.30
C ASN A 157 -10.51 -20.94 -4.00
N SER A 158 -11.57 -20.53 -3.28
CA SER A 158 -12.03 -21.18 -2.04
C SER A 158 -12.67 -22.52 -2.35
N GLY A 159 -11.91 -23.59 -2.51
CA GLY A 159 -12.48 -24.94 -2.72
C GLY A 159 -11.73 -25.84 -3.69
N ASP A 160 -10.89 -25.30 -4.54
CA ASP A 160 -10.05 -26.08 -5.42
C ASP A 160 -8.57 -25.81 -5.11
N LYS A 161 -7.84 -26.89 -4.78
CA LYS A 161 -6.39 -26.80 -4.53
C LYS A 161 -5.57 -26.62 -5.81
N SER A 162 -6.21 -26.59 -6.95
CA SER A 162 -5.60 -26.18 -8.21
C SER A 162 -5.56 -24.65 -8.21
N ILE A 163 -4.43 -24.12 -7.80
CA ILE A 163 -4.06 -22.73 -7.94
C ILE A 163 -3.97 -22.45 -9.44
N ASP A 164 -5.05 -21.95 -10.02
CA ASP A 164 -4.96 -21.29 -11.32
C ASP A 164 -4.33 -19.90 -11.04
N SER A 165 -3.04 -19.99 -10.67
CA SER A 165 -2.24 -18.89 -10.19
C SER A 165 -1.81 -18.02 -11.37
N LYS A 166 -2.78 -17.39 -12.02
CA LYS A 166 -2.46 -16.31 -12.95
C LYS A 166 -1.95 -15.12 -12.13
N PRO A 167 -0.68 -14.74 -12.29
CA PRO A 167 -0.19 -13.53 -11.64
C PRO A 167 -1.00 -12.34 -12.16
N LEU A 168 -1.56 -11.57 -11.23
CA LEU A 168 -2.28 -10.36 -11.54
C LEU A 168 -1.34 -9.17 -11.41
N SER A 169 -1.64 -8.09 -12.13
CA SER A 169 -0.92 -6.84 -12.01
C SER A 169 -1.71 -5.87 -11.16
N HIS A 170 -1.00 -5.08 -10.36
CA HIS A 170 -1.56 -3.94 -9.64
C HIS A 170 -0.82 -2.67 -10.05
N GLN A 171 -1.47 -1.53 -9.88
CA GLN A 171 -0.97 -0.22 -10.30
C GLN A 171 -1.14 0.80 -9.19
N ARG A 172 -0.51 1.97 -9.37
CA ARG A 172 -0.73 3.10 -8.47
C ARG A 172 -1.98 3.86 -8.89
N VAL A 173 -2.79 4.23 -7.91
CA VAL A 173 -3.97 5.08 -8.05
C VAL A 173 -4.05 6.08 -6.91
N ASN A 174 -4.82 7.13 -7.08
CA ASN A 174 -5.04 8.16 -6.08
C ASN A 174 -3.71 8.65 -5.48
N TYR A 175 -2.74 8.87 -6.36
CA TYR A 175 -1.40 9.38 -6.07
C TYR A 175 -0.49 8.43 -5.28
N LEU A 176 -0.99 7.69 -4.31
CA LEU A 176 -0.21 6.86 -3.38
C LEU A 176 -0.66 5.40 -3.35
N LEU A 177 -1.96 5.13 -3.53
CA LEU A 177 -2.56 3.85 -3.19
C LEU A 177 -2.35 2.79 -4.26
N ARG A 178 -2.65 1.56 -3.91
CA ARG A 178 -2.67 0.40 -4.80
C ARG A 178 -4.06 0.21 -5.37
N GLY A 179 -4.17 -0.04 -6.67
CA GLY A 179 -5.42 -0.43 -7.33
C GLY A 179 -5.18 -1.54 -8.34
N MET A 180 -6.23 -2.31 -8.64
CA MET A 180 -6.18 -3.33 -9.67
C MET A 180 -7.57 -3.72 -10.16
N GLU A 181 -7.63 -4.24 -11.38
CA GLU A 181 -8.82 -4.96 -11.86
C GLU A 181 -8.91 -6.34 -11.21
N VAL A 182 -10.11 -6.73 -10.87
CA VAL A 182 -10.44 -8.05 -10.35
C VAL A 182 -11.57 -8.65 -11.18
N PRO A 183 -11.48 -9.93 -11.57
CA PRO A 183 -12.52 -10.59 -12.36
C PRO A 183 -13.78 -10.87 -11.53
N ALA A 184 -14.88 -11.13 -12.21
CA ALA A 184 -16.08 -11.65 -11.60
C ALA A 184 -15.82 -12.99 -10.88
N GLY A 185 -16.47 -13.21 -9.75
CA GLY A 185 -16.38 -14.47 -9.00
C GLY A 185 -16.30 -14.27 -7.49
N LYS A 186 -16.13 -15.40 -6.79
CA LYS A 186 -15.90 -15.47 -5.35
C LYS A 186 -14.61 -16.22 -5.07
N TYR A 187 -13.65 -15.53 -4.50
CA TYR A 187 -12.29 -16.05 -4.30
C TYR A 187 -11.53 -15.25 -3.24
N GLU A 188 -10.37 -15.75 -2.86
CA GLU A 188 -9.40 -14.99 -2.07
C GLU A 188 -8.35 -14.35 -2.98
N LEU A 189 -8.00 -13.10 -2.68
CA LEU A 189 -6.92 -12.36 -3.31
C LEU A 189 -5.74 -12.30 -2.35
N HIS A 190 -4.66 -13.00 -2.69
CA HIS A 190 -3.47 -13.09 -1.87
C HIS A 190 -2.40 -12.16 -2.39
N PHE A 191 -1.98 -11.19 -1.58
CA PHE A 191 -0.78 -10.39 -1.77
C PHE A 191 0.35 -10.90 -0.90
N TRP A 192 1.57 -10.96 -1.45
CA TRP A 192 2.78 -11.25 -0.66
C TRP A 192 3.95 -10.40 -1.16
N PHE A 193 4.82 -10.05 -0.21
CA PHE A 193 6.02 -9.25 -0.49
C PHE A 193 7.24 -10.15 -0.56
N ASP A 194 7.81 -10.27 -1.76
CA ASP A 194 9.00 -11.07 -2.06
C ASP A 194 9.87 -10.34 -3.11
N PRO A 195 10.68 -9.37 -2.68
CA PRO A 195 11.49 -8.59 -3.60
C PRO A 195 12.72 -9.39 -4.08
N PRO A 196 12.91 -9.56 -5.40
CA PRO A 196 14.03 -10.34 -5.98
C PRO A 196 15.41 -9.81 -5.55
N VAL A 197 15.50 -8.53 -5.23
CA VAL A 197 16.76 -7.90 -4.76
C VAL A 197 17.31 -8.54 -3.47
N LEU A 198 16.45 -9.11 -2.61
CA LEU A 198 16.90 -9.78 -1.40
C LEU A 198 17.67 -11.07 -1.72
N ILE A 199 17.22 -11.82 -2.70
CA ILE A 199 17.90 -13.06 -3.16
C ILE A 199 19.28 -12.68 -3.72
N THR A 200 19.32 -11.72 -4.64
CA THR A 200 20.56 -11.24 -5.25
C THR A 200 21.54 -10.70 -4.20
N GLY A 201 21.05 -9.88 -3.27
CA GLY A 201 21.86 -9.33 -2.18
C GLY A 201 22.41 -10.41 -1.26
N SER A 202 21.61 -11.42 -0.94
CA SER A 202 22.04 -12.57 -0.12
C SER A 202 23.15 -13.39 -0.81
N ILE A 203 23.02 -13.65 -2.11
CA ILE A 203 24.03 -14.35 -2.89
C ILE A 203 25.35 -13.57 -2.86
N ILE A 204 25.33 -12.27 -3.14
CA ILE A 204 26.53 -11.40 -3.11
C ILE A 204 27.16 -11.43 -1.72
N SER A 205 26.35 -11.34 -0.67
CA SER A 205 26.86 -11.36 0.71
C SER A 205 27.53 -12.68 1.05
N ILE A 206 26.94 -13.81 0.70
CA ILE A 206 27.50 -15.14 0.93
C ILE A 206 28.83 -15.27 0.18
N PHE A 207 28.90 -14.87 -1.09
CA PHE A 207 30.13 -14.88 -1.88
C PHE A 207 31.22 -14.04 -1.24
N SER A 208 30.92 -12.85 -0.79
CA SER A 208 31.84 -11.96 -0.12
C SER A 208 32.40 -12.55 1.18
N ILE A 209 31.54 -13.20 1.97
CA ILE A 209 31.97 -13.88 3.21
C ILE A 209 32.91 -15.05 2.88
N VAL A 210 32.60 -15.86 1.88
CA VAL A 210 33.46 -16.98 1.46
C VAL A 210 34.83 -16.48 1.03
N ILE A 211 34.89 -15.44 0.19
CA ILE A 211 36.16 -14.85 -0.27
C ILE A 211 36.97 -14.34 0.95
N LEU A 212 36.32 -13.67 1.89
CA LEU A 212 36.98 -13.17 3.10
C LEU A 212 37.58 -14.32 3.93
N LEU A 213 36.81 -15.37 4.16
CA LEU A 213 37.28 -16.54 4.92
C LEU A 213 38.47 -17.24 4.25
N LEU A 214 38.41 -17.42 2.92
CA LEU A 214 39.50 -17.97 2.14
C LEU A 214 40.76 -17.09 2.23
N SER A 215 40.62 -15.77 2.15
CA SER A 215 41.73 -14.84 2.25
C SER A 215 42.39 -14.89 3.63
N ILE A 216 41.57 -14.96 4.69
CA ILE A 216 42.07 -15.12 6.07
C ILE A 216 42.80 -16.48 6.23
N GLY A 217 42.20 -17.56 5.75
CA GLY A 217 42.83 -18.89 5.81
C GLY A 217 44.16 -18.94 5.07
N PHE A 218 44.22 -18.31 3.90
CA PHE A 218 45.48 -18.21 3.12
C PHE A 218 46.55 -17.39 3.85
N TYR A 219 46.17 -16.29 4.48
CA TYR A 219 47.05 -15.44 5.27
C TYR A 219 47.67 -16.23 6.44
N PHE A 220 46.86 -16.93 7.22
CA PHE A 220 47.33 -17.75 8.34
C PHE A 220 48.26 -18.88 7.87
N LYS A 221 47.88 -19.59 6.79
CA LYS A 221 48.73 -20.66 6.21
C LYS A 221 50.09 -20.14 5.82
N LYS A 222 50.17 -18.94 5.24
CA LYS A 222 51.45 -18.28 4.89
C LYS A 222 52.27 -17.89 6.11
N SER A 223 51.62 -17.41 7.17
CA SER A 223 52.26 -16.98 8.42
C SER A 223 52.82 -18.17 9.25
N PHE A 224 52.23 -19.36 9.15
CA PHE A 224 52.74 -20.55 9.86
C PHE A 224 53.83 -21.33 9.09
N ASN A 225 54.04 -21.00 7.82
CA ASN A 225 55.07 -21.65 6.96
C ASN A 225 56.34 -20.81 6.84
N VAL A 226 56.49 -19.76 7.64
CA VAL A 226 57.69 -18.93 7.86
C VAL A 226 58.16 -19.18 9.30
#